data_955085261c83116bcfa807d0815275cd
#
_entry.id   955085261c83116bcfa807d0815275cd
#
_cell.length_a   1.000
_cell.length_b   1.000
_cell.length_c   1.000
_cell.angle_alpha   90.00
_cell.angle_beta   90.00
_cell.angle_gamma   90.00
#
_symmetry.space_group_name_H-M   'P 1'
#
loop_
_entity.id
_entity.type
_entity.pdbx_description
1 polymer ?
#
loop_
_entity_poly.entity_id
_entity_poly.type
_entity_poly.pdbx_seq_one_letter_code
_entity_poly.pdbx_strand_id
1 'polypeptide(L)'
;MVLSPPDIKESDLRAWKLVAAFKKRLAKARAKVAGHPSWANPQRRLLEDDYLCLYLLGLANPVVRTMRGLCAASHLGRVQEEVCSRSVSLGSFSEAQHLIDPALLEKVFQDLTQEMPGRDQAGRRWLIQDSSLFNALPRMHWALWRRQGKTQAQVRLHLSLDKVDESPARARITTGRGCERAAWEREVRRGDGYVADRYYSENYQLLQRLDQKGVAFVVRLRETAVMAVEEELPYAEADRKARVVDDAWVRLGCKARCRIGRLRLVRVQAAKETLLLLTNLGPEELSAAQVALLYQERWKVELFFRWIKYILDCRHWLAESAPGAEIQLYLALIAGLILHLYSGQKPNRRMMELLQWYGLGMATLEEVEAGLAREKLRQEARAKKS
;
A
#
# COMPACT_ATOMS: atom_id res chain seq x y z
N MET A 1 24.74 -8.96 0.12
CA MET A 1 24.78 -9.43 -1.28
C MET A 1 23.90 -8.49 -2.08
N VAL A 2 24.49 -7.57 -2.85
CA VAL A 2 23.73 -6.60 -3.66
C VAL A 2 23.20 -7.40 -4.85
N LEU A 3 21.90 -7.68 -4.86
CA LEU A 3 21.25 -8.25 -6.04
C LEU A 3 21.39 -7.25 -7.18
N SER A 4 22.11 -7.62 -8.23
CA SER A 4 22.12 -6.86 -9.47
C SER A 4 20.69 -6.67 -9.96
N PRO A 5 20.31 -5.49 -10.47
CA PRO A 5 18.99 -5.30 -11.03
C PRO A 5 18.75 -6.34 -12.12
N PRO A 6 17.55 -6.91 -12.23
CA PRO A 6 17.23 -7.82 -13.30
C PRO A 6 17.47 -7.11 -14.65
N ASP A 7 18.17 -7.79 -15.54
CA ASP A 7 18.40 -7.36 -16.91
C ASP A 7 17.04 -7.26 -17.62
N ILE A 8 16.54 -6.06 -17.85
CA ILE A 8 15.24 -5.85 -18.54
C ILE A 8 15.51 -5.95 -20.05
N LYS A 9 15.11 -7.06 -20.66
CA LYS A 9 15.25 -7.28 -22.09
C LYS A 9 14.10 -6.64 -22.88
N GLU A 10 14.32 -6.29 -24.15
CA GLU A 10 13.28 -5.74 -25.01
C GLU A 10 12.06 -6.67 -25.12
N SER A 11 12.30 -8.00 -25.18
CA SER A 11 11.24 -9.02 -25.09
C SER A 11 10.38 -8.89 -23.82
N ASP A 12 10.96 -8.36 -22.75
CA ASP A 12 10.32 -8.22 -21.45
C ASP A 12 9.33 -7.07 -21.45
N LEU A 13 9.65 -5.99 -22.14
CA LEU A 13 8.78 -4.83 -22.32
C LEU A 13 7.78 -5.04 -23.46
N ARG A 14 8.17 -5.69 -24.55
CA ARG A 14 7.29 -6.01 -25.69
C ARG A 14 6.26 -7.06 -25.33
N ALA A 15 6.63 -8.10 -24.58
CA ALA A 15 5.73 -9.17 -24.17
C ALA A 15 4.83 -8.82 -22.96
N TRP A 16 4.68 -7.56 -22.62
CA TRP A 16 3.87 -7.15 -21.47
C TRP A 16 4.15 -8.02 -20.24
N LYS A 17 5.42 -8.12 -19.86
CA LYS A 17 5.84 -8.99 -18.73
C LYS A 17 5.05 -8.75 -17.45
N LEU A 18 4.58 -7.53 -17.23
CA LEU A 18 3.66 -7.26 -16.12
C LEU A 18 2.41 -8.13 -16.23
N VAL A 19 1.84 -8.26 -17.43
CA VAL A 19 0.66 -9.08 -17.69
C VAL A 19 1.01 -10.57 -17.58
N ALA A 20 2.11 -11.02 -18.15
CA ALA A 20 2.55 -12.42 -18.07
C ALA A 20 2.87 -12.83 -16.62
N ALA A 21 3.58 -11.97 -15.89
CA ALA A 21 3.86 -12.18 -14.46
C ALA A 21 2.59 -12.20 -13.62
N PHE A 22 1.62 -11.37 -13.94
CA PHE A 22 0.32 -11.34 -13.29
C PHE A 22 -0.47 -12.63 -13.60
N LYS A 23 -0.58 -13.05 -14.88
CA LYS A 23 -1.26 -14.29 -15.28
C LYS A 23 -0.73 -15.51 -14.53
N LYS A 24 0.59 -15.64 -14.41
CA LYS A 24 1.22 -16.74 -13.66
C LYS A 24 0.78 -16.78 -12.19
N ARG A 25 0.71 -15.63 -11.53
CA ARG A 25 0.31 -15.53 -10.13
C ARG A 25 -1.19 -15.71 -9.94
N LEU A 26 -1.97 -15.21 -10.88
CA LEU A 26 -3.43 -15.40 -10.92
C LEU A 26 -3.79 -16.89 -11.01
N ALA A 27 -3.15 -17.66 -11.90
CA ALA A 27 -3.33 -19.10 -12.01
C ALA A 27 -3.01 -19.82 -10.69
N LYS A 28 -1.93 -19.43 -9.99
CA LYS A 28 -1.56 -19.97 -8.68
C LYS A 28 -2.60 -19.65 -7.59
N ALA A 29 -3.14 -18.43 -7.61
CA ALA A 29 -4.15 -18.01 -6.62
C ALA A 29 -5.48 -18.71 -6.83
N ARG A 30 -5.88 -18.98 -8.08
CA ARG A 30 -7.09 -19.73 -8.42
C ARG A 30 -7.13 -21.15 -7.86
N ALA A 31 -6.00 -21.78 -7.68
CA ALA A 31 -5.94 -23.09 -7.03
C ALA A 31 -6.41 -23.03 -5.56
N LYS A 32 -6.52 -21.83 -4.97
CA LYS A 32 -6.87 -21.60 -3.57
C LYS A 32 -8.17 -20.82 -3.36
N VAL A 33 -8.64 -20.11 -4.38
CA VAL A 33 -9.87 -19.29 -4.35
C VAL A 33 -10.80 -19.79 -5.46
N ALA A 34 -11.97 -20.28 -5.09
CA ALA A 34 -12.96 -20.75 -6.05
C ALA A 34 -13.49 -19.57 -6.89
N GLY A 35 -13.52 -19.75 -8.21
CA GLY A 35 -14.12 -18.77 -9.12
C GLY A 35 -15.65 -18.88 -9.12
N HIS A 36 -16.32 -17.81 -9.58
CA HIS A 36 -17.76 -17.81 -9.77
C HIS A 36 -18.14 -18.88 -10.84
N PRO A 37 -19.19 -19.71 -10.62
CA PRO A 37 -19.56 -20.79 -11.55
C PRO A 37 -19.78 -20.34 -13.01
N SER A 38 -20.21 -19.09 -13.20
CA SER A 38 -20.41 -18.53 -14.54
C SER A 38 -19.14 -18.47 -15.39
N TRP A 39 -17.95 -18.52 -14.78
CA TRP A 39 -16.69 -18.58 -15.55
C TRP A 39 -16.48 -19.93 -16.24
N ALA A 40 -17.12 -20.99 -15.77
CA ALA A 40 -17.10 -22.32 -16.39
C ALA A 40 -18.05 -22.47 -17.59
N ASN A 41 -18.89 -21.45 -17.89
CA ASN A 41 -19.83 -21.52 -19.02
C ASN A 41 -19.04 -21.49 -20.36
N PRO A 42 -19.13 -22.54 -21.20
CA PRO A 42 -18.39 -22.63 -22.46
C PRO A 42 -18.80 -21.59 -23.49
N GLN A 43 -20.00 -21.02 -23.37
CA GLN A 43 -20.48 -19.96 -24.27
C GLN A 43 -19.94 -18.55 -23.89
N ARG A 44 -19.27 -18.43 -22.75
CA ARG A 44 -18.72 -17.15 -22.29
C ARG A 44 -17.54 -16.73 -23.18
N ARG A 45 -17.65 -15.54 -23.75
CA ARG A 45 -16.57 -14.99 -24.58
C ARG A 45 -15.49 -14.27 -23.78
N LEU A 46 -15.87 -13.59 -22.70
CA LEU A 46 -14.92 -12.92 -21.81
C LEU A 46 -14.49 -13.90 -20.70
N LEU A 47 -13.21 -14.18 -20.63
CA LEU A 47 -12.61 -14.98 -19.58
C LEU A 47 -12.19 -14.06 -18.41
N GLU A 48 -12.10 -14.63 -17.22
CA GLU A 48 -11.70 -13.89 -16.01
C GLU A 48 -10.29 -13.30 -16.14
N ASP A 49 -9.35 -14.05 -16.71
CA ASP A 49 -7.98 -13.59 -16.98
C ASP A 49 -7.96 -12.42 -17.94
N ASP A 50 -8.74 -12.49 -19.01
CA ASP A 50 -8.82 -11.44 -20.01
C ASP A 50 -9.35 -10.15 -19.41
N TYR A 51 -10.38 -10.23 -18.55
CA TYR A 51 -10.92 -9.08 -17.84
C TYR A 51 -9.87 -8.42 -16.95
N LEU A 52 -9.22 -9.19 -16.11
CA LEU A 52 -8.24 -8.68 -15.14
C LEU A 52 -6.98 -8.13 -15.84
N CYS A 53 -6.55 -8.79 -16.92
CA CYS A 53 -5.40 -8.31 -17.71
C CYS A 53 -5.70 -7.03 -18.49
N LEU A 54 -6.90 -6.91 -19.07
CA LEU A 54 -7.34 -5.65 -19.71
C LEU A 54 -7.43 -4.52 -18.67
N TYR A 55 -7.89 -4.81 -17.47
CA TYR A 55 -7.94 -3.83 -16.40
C TYR A 55 -6.54 -3.36 -15.99
N LEU A 56 -5.59 -4.29 -15.84
CA LEU A 56 -4.19 -3.99 -15.55
C LEU A 56 -3.55 -3.16 -16.66
N LEU A 57 -3.86 -3.46 -17.93
CA LEU A 57 -3.46 -2.64 -19.09
C LEU A 57 -3.92 -1.19 -18.91
N GLY A 58 -5.18 -0.97 -18.52
CA GLY A 58 -5.74 0.37 -18.30
C GLY A 58 -5.00 1.16 -17.21
N LEU A 59 -4.53 0.51 -16.16
CA LEU A 59 -3.75 1.16 -15.10
C LEU A 59 -2.35 1.56 -15.57
N ALA A 60 -1.74 0.77 -16.45
CA ALA A 60 -0.39 1.02 -16.96
C ALA A 60 -0.35 1.92 -18.19
N ASN A 61 -1.45 2.01 -18.97
CA ASN A 61 -1.50 2.69 -20.24
C ASN A 61 -1.96 4.15 -20.11
N PRO A 62 -1.24 5.14 -20.69
CA PRO A 62 -1.61 6.55 -20.59
C PRO A 62 -2.82 6.94 -21.47
N VAL A 63 -3.13 6.15 -22.49
CA VAL A 63 -4.15 6.45 -23.48
C VAL A 63 -5.48 5.75 -23.17
N VAL A 64 -5.42 4.47 -22.80
CA VAL A 64 -6.60 3.61 -22.61
C VAL A 64 -7.03 3.64 -21.15
N ARG A 65 -7.83 4.64 -20.75
CA ARG A 65 -8.23 4.87 -19.34
C ARG A 65 -9.74 4.76 -19.09
N THR A 66 -10.51 4.24 -20.04
CA THR A 66 -11.95 4.06 -19.90
C THR A 66 -12.36 2.64 -20.27
N MET A 67 -13.48 2.15 -19.73
CA MET A 67 -14.02 0.84 -20.14
C MET A 67 -14.20 0.74 -21.65
N ARG A 68 -14.74 1.79 -22.29
CA ARG A 68 -14.92 1.82 -23.77
C ARG A 68 -13.57 1.73 -24.48
N GLY A 69 -12.57 2.46 -24.00
CA GLY A 69 -11.21 2.40 -24.55
C GLY A 69 -10.59 1.02 -24.41
N LEU A 70 -10.76 0.35 -23.26
CA LEU A 70 -10.29 -1.02 -23.04
C LEU A 70 -10.99 -2.02 -23.97
N CYS A 71 -12.31 -1.91 -24.13
CA CYS A 71 -13.06 -2.73 -25.08
C CYS A 71 -12.60 -2.48 -26.52
N ALA A 72 -12.39 -1.23 -26.93
CA ALA A 72 -11.86 -0.90 -28.24
C ALA A 72 -10.44 -1.48 -28.44
N ALA A 73 -9.58 -1.33 -27.47
CA ALA A 73 -8.23 -1.90 -27.50
C ALA A 73 -8.22 -3.43 -27.62
N SER A 74 -9.22 -4.12 -27.07
CA SER A 74 -9.33 -5.59 -27.15
C SER A 74 -9.56 -6.12 -28.58
N HIS A 75 -9.87 -5.25 -29.54
CA HIS A 75 -9.97 -5.60 -30.97
C HIS A 75 -8.62 -5.56 -31.70
N LEU A 76 -7.58 -5.02 -31.08
CA LEU A 76 -6.26 -4.93 -31.69
C LEU A 76 -5.54 -6.28 -31.59
N GLY A 77 -4.96 -6.75 -32.71
CA GLY A 77 -4.30 -8.06 -32.79
C GLY A 77 -3.24 -8.22 -31.71
N ARG A 78 -2.38 -7.23 -31.50
CA ARG A 78 -1.34 -7.28 -30.46
C ARG A 78 -1.89 -7.34 -29.04
N VAL A 79 -3.00 -6.67 -28.75
CA VAL A 79 -3.67 -6.77 -27.44
C VAL A 79 -4.26 -8.16 -27.26
N GLN A 80 -4.76 -8.80 -28.33
CA GLN A 80 -5.26 -10.16 -28.27
C GLN A 80 -4.15 -11.20 -28.06
N GLU A 81 -2.99 -10.98 -28.65
CA GLU A 81 -1.83 -11.87 -28.43
C GLU A 81 -1.28 -11.80 -27.00
N GLU A 82 -1.18 -10.59 -26.45
CA GLU A 82 -0.41 -10.35 -25.22
C GLU A 82 -1.29 -10.22 -23.96
N VAL A 83 -2.49 -9.66 -24.09
CA VAL A 83 -3.33 -9.26 -22.96
C VAL A 83 -4.57 -10.11 -22.81
N CYS A 84 -5.40 -10.20 -23.85
CA CYS A 84 -6.66 -10.91 -23.82
C CYS A 84 -6.82 -11.78 -25.08
N SER A 85 -7.45 -12.94 -24.92
CA SER A 85 -7.58 -13.92 -26.02
C SER A 85 -8.59 -13.52 -27.09
N ARG A 86 -9.50 -12.59 -26.82
CA ARG A 86 -10.63 -12.21 -27.69
C ARG A 86 -11.04 -10.76 -27.47
N SER A 87 -11.76 -10.22 -28.46
CA SER A 87 -12.43 -8.94 -28.32
C SER A 87 -13.56 -8.99 -27.30
N VAL A 88 -13.71 -7.90 -26.55
CA VAL A 88 -14.62 -7.81 -25.40
C VAL A 88 -15.65 -6.71 -25.63
N SER A 89 -16.93 -7.03 -25.43
CA SER A 89 -18.01 -6.04 -25.46
C SER A 89 -18.08 -5.23 -24.17
N LEU A 90 -18.59 -4.01 -24.24
CA LEU A 90 -18.78 -3.15 -23.07
C LEU A 90 -19.73 -3.78 -22.03
N GLY A 91 -20.81 -4.45 -22.49
CA GLY A 91 -21.73 -5.15 -21.59
C GLY A 91 -21.05 -6.27 -20.82
N SER A 92 -20.32 -7.16 -21.52
CA SER A 92 -19.58 -8.26 -20.88
C SER A 92 -18.52 -7.74 -19.91
N PHE A 93 -17.82 -6.65 -20.26
CA PHE A 93 -16.83 -6.05 -19.39
C PHE A 93 -17.46 -5.45 -18.12
N SER A 94 -18.62 -4.78 -18.28
CA SER A 94 -19.35 -4.21 -17.14
C SER A 94 -19.91 -5.28 -16.19
N GLU A 95 -20.42 -6.41 -16.73
CA GLU A 95 -20.93 -7.51 -15.92
C GLU A 95 -19.84 -8.25 -15.15
N ALA A 96 -18.66 -8.40 -15.74
CA ALA A 96 -17.56 -9.19 -15.18
C ALA A 96 -17.15 -8.74 -13.77
N GLN A 97 -17.27 -7.44 -13.46
CA GLN A 97 -16.98 -6.90 -12.13
C GLN A 97 -17.79 -7.54 -10.98
N HIS A 98 -18.97 -8.08 -11.29
CA HIS A 98 -19.86 -8.73 -10.32
C HIS A 98 -19.58 -10.23 -10.14
N LEU A 99 -18.75 -10.80 -11.01
CA LEU A 99 -18.46 -12.22 -11.05
C LEU A 99 -17.07 -12.55 -10.48
N ILE A 100 -16.24 -11.55 -10.27
CA ILE A 100 -14.91 -11.72 -9.69
C ILE A 100 -15.01 -11.54 -8.18
N ASP A 101 -14.54 -12.55 -7.45
CA ASP A 101 -14.33 -12.41 -6.02
C ASP A 101 -13.03 -11.63 -5.78
N PRO A 102 -13.09 -10.44 -5.15
CA PRO A 102 -11.88 -9.67 -4.81
C PRO A 102 -10.86 -10.46 -3.98
N ALA A 103 -11.28 -11.49 -3.24
CA ALA A 103 -10.39 -12.38 -2.51
C ALA A 103 -9.34 -13.06 -3.40
N LEU A 104 -9.62 -13.26 -4.68
CA LEU A 104 -8.64 -13.75 -5.65
C LEU A 104 -7.46 -12.79 -5.80
N LEU A 105 -7.74 -11.49 -5.95
CA LEU A 105 -6.71 -10.46 -6.07
C LEU A 105 -6.02 -10.17 -4.73
N GLU A 106 -6.76 -10.23 -3.63
CA GLU A 106 -6.16 -10.18 -2.29
C GLU A 106 -5.13 -11.31 -2.13
N LYS A 107 -5.43 -12.51 -2.60
CA LYS A 107 -4.50 -13.64 -2.57
C LYS A 107 -3.27 -13.42 -3.45
N VAL A 108 -3.44 -12.91 -4.68
CA VAL A 108 -2.31 -12.54 -5.56
C VAL A 108 -1.45 -11.48 -4.88
N PHE A 109 -2.07 -10.46 -4.29
CA PHE A 109 -1.38 -9.42 -3.54
C PHE A 109 -0.57 -9.99 -2.38
N GLN A 110 -1.17 -10.85 -1.55
CA GLN A 110 -0.51 -11.50 -0.42
C GLN A 110 0.68 -12.35 -0.88
N ASP A 111 0.55 -13.13 -1.95
CA ASP A 111 1.64 -13.95 -2.50
C ASP A 111 2.79 -13.07 -3.00
N LEU A 112 2.51 -11.99 -3.74
CA LEU A 112 3.51 -11.01 -4.17
C LEU A 112 4.24 -10.35 -3.00
N THR A 113 3.51 -9.99 -1.94
CA THR A 113 4.15 -9.40 -0.76
C THR A 113 5.10 -10.38 -0.07
N GLN A 114 5.01 -11.70 -0.29
CA GLN A 114 5.97 -12.69 0.20
C GLN A 114 7.26 -12.72 -0.63
N GLU A 115 7.19 -12.32 -1.88
CA GLU A 115 8.33 -12.30 -2.81
C GLU A 115 9.19 -11.02 -2.67
N MET A 116 8.70 -10.00 -1.94
CA MET A 116 9.42 -8.73 -1.77
C MET A 116 10.74 -8.91 -1.00
N PRO A 117 11.83 -8.27 -1.43
CA PRO A 117 13.11 -8.31 -0.74
C PRO A 117 13.02 -7.70 0.67
N GLY A 118 13.91 -8.12 1.57
CA GLY A 118 13.99 -7.57 2.94
C GLY A 118 13.16 -8.28 3.99
N ARG A 119 12.44 -9.37 3.65
CA ARG A 119 11.69 -10.16 4.62
C ARG A 119 12.54 -11.06 5.52
N ASP A 120 13.72 -11.44 5.05
CA ASP A 120 14.64 -12.33 5.76
C ASP A 120 15.63 -11.57 6.64
N GLN A 121 15.40 -10.28 6.90
CA GLN A 121 16.26 -9.52 7.81
C GLN A 121 16.03 -9.96 9.25
N ALA A 122 17.13 -10.22 9.94
CA ALA A 122 17.10 -10.51 11.38
C ALA A 122 16.51 -9.31 12.13
N GLY A 123 15.53 -9.57 13.00
CA GLY A 123 14.94 -8.55 13.84
C GLY A 123 13.46 -8.30 13.57
N ARG A 124 12.93 -7.30 14.26
CA ARG A 124 11.51 -6.93 14.15
C ARG A 124 11.23 -6.20 12.85
N ARG A 125 10.25 -6.69 12.10
CA ARG A 125 9.73 -6.01 10.90
C ARG A 125 8.93 -4.78 11.31
N TRP A 126 9.26 -3.61 10.74
CA TRP A 126 8.54 -2.37 10.97
C TRP A 126 7.64 -2.01 9.79
N LEU A 127 6.39 -1.73 10.09
CA LEU A 127 5.36 -1.37 9.12
C LEU A 127 4.80 0.02 9.44
N ILE A 128 4.62 0.84 8.42
CA ILE A 128 3.99 2.14 8.55
C ILE A 128 2.51 1.99 8.26
N GLN A 129 1.67 2.28 9.25
CA GLN A 129 0.23 2.11 9.18
C GLN A 129 -0.47 3.43 8.90
N ASP A 130 -1.31 3.46 7.88
CA ASP A 130 -2.15 4.61 7.57
C ASP A 130 -3.34 4.20 6.69
N SER A 131 -4.24 5.13 6.41
CA SER A 131 -5.33 4.94 5.45
C SER A 131 -5.55 6.16 4.58
N SER A 132 -6.10 5.95 3.40
CA SER A 132 -6.45 7.04 2.51
C SER A 132 -7.83 6.89 1.91
N LEU A 133 -8.54 8.01 1.81
CA LEU A 133 -9.85 8.08 1.16
C LEU A 133 -9.68 8.37 -0.33
N PHE A 134 -10.46 7.65 -1.13
CA PHE A 134 -10.62 7.85 -2.56
C PHE A 134 -12.04 8.33 -2.80
N ASN A 135 -12.21 9.46 -3.47
CA ASN A 135 -13.52 9.96 -3.82
C ASN A 135 -14.17 8.99 -4.80
N ALA A 136 -15.38 8.60 -4.51
CA ALA A 136 -16.21 7.76 -5.35
C ALA A 136 -17.26 8.63 -6.07
N LEU A 137 -17.88 8.10 -7.13
CA LEU A 137 -18.94 8.79 -7.83
C LEU A 137 -20.22 8.83 -6.98
N PRO A 138 -21.02 9.90 -7.04
CA PRO A 138 -22.27 10.00 -6.27
C PRO A 138 -23.23 8.84 -6.50
N ARG A 139 -23.21 8.23 -7.68
CA ARG A 139 -24.02 7.06 -8.07
C ARG A 139 -23.50 5.74 -7.46
N MET A 140 -22.31 5.71 -6.85
CA MET A 140 -21.83 4.58 -6.06
C MET A 140 -22.48 4.60 -4.67
N HIS A 141 -23.78 4.30 -4.61
CA HIS A 141 -24.60 4.45 -3.40
C HIS A 141 -24.09 3.65 -2.21
N TRP A 142 -23.43 2.51 -2.45
CA TRP A 142 -22.81 1.68 -1.44
C TRP A 142 -21.63 2.38 -0.71
N ALA A 143 -21.00 3.38 -1.36
CA ALA A 143 -19.89 4.16 -0.83
C ALA A 143 -20.35 5.46 -0.13
N LEU A 144 -21.67 5.74 -0.10
CA LEU A 144 -22.23 6.93 0.53
C LEU A 144 -22.15 6.85 2.05
N TRP A 145 -21.77 7.95 2.68
CA TRP A 145 -21.79 8.11 4.12
C TRP A 145 -21.92 9.58 4.52
N ARG A 146 -22.34 9.84 5.74
CA ARG A 146 -22.48 11.20 6.28
C ARG A 146 -21.32 11.54 7.19
N ARG A 147 -20.73 12.71 6.97
CA ARG A 147 -19.71 13.29 7.83
C ARG A 147 -20.00 14.79 8.01
N GLN A 148 -20.13 15.23 9.26
CA GLN A 148 -20.41 16.64 9.61
C GLN A 148 -21.56 17.23 8.79
N GLY A 149 -22.68 16.51 8.67
CA GLY A 149 -23.87 16.96 7.94
C GLY A 149 -23.80 16.82 6.40
N LYS A 150 -22.63 16.53 5.82
CA LYS A 150 -22.44 16.37 4.36
C LYS A 150 -22.44 14.89 3.96
N THR A 151 -23.16 14.55 2.90
CA THR A 151 -23.09 13.22 2.28
C THR A 151 -21.91 13.18 1.33
N GLN A 152 -21.08 12.16 1.45
CA GLN A 152 -19.89 11.93 0.62
C GLN A 152 -19.87 10.49 0.14
N ALA A 153 -19.44 10.26 -1.10
CA ALA A 153 -19.15 8.92 -1.63
C ALA A 153 -17.65 8.69 -1.59
N GLN A 154 -17.19 7.73 -0.80
CA GLN A 154 -15.75 7.47 -0.64
C GLN A 154 -15.47 6.00 -0.38
N VAL A 155 -14.35 5.54 -0.93
CA VAL A 155 -13.72 4.25 -0.65
C VAL A 155 -12.47 4.49 0.16
N ARG A 156 -12.19 3.65 1.14
CA ARG A 156 -11.02 3.76 2.00
C ARG A 156 -10.08 2.58 1.77
N LEU A 157 -8.83 2.88 1.50
CA LEU A 157 -7.73 1.92 1.48
C LEU A 157 -6.96 2.05 2.80
N HIS A 158 -7.00 1.00 3.61
CA HIS A 158 -6.14 0.83 4.77
C HIS A 158 -4.87 0.11 4.30
N LEU A 159 -3.70 0.59 4.72
CA LEU A 159 -2.43 0.11 4.23
C LEU A 159 -1.41 0.01 5.35
N SER A 160 -0.68 -1.11 5.38
CA SER A 160 0.60 -1.20 6.08
C SER A 160 1.71 -1.25 5.03
N LEU A 161 2.59 -0.26 5.05
CA LEU A 161 3.74 -0.14 4.15
C LEU A 161 4.99 -0.65 4.87
N ASP A 162 5.77 -1.50 4.24
CA ASP A 162 7.04 -1.93 4.81
C ASP A 162 8.03 -0.76 4.87
N LYS A 163 8.72 -0.63 6.00
CA LYS A 163 9.68 0.46 6.21
C LYS A 163 10.90 0.33 5.30
N VAL A 164 11.36 -0.89 5.05
CA VAL A 164 12.65 -1.17 4.38
C VAL A 164 12.55 -0.96 2.89
N ASP A 165 11.66 -1.67 2.24
CA ASP A 165 11.50 -1.64 0.79
C ASP A 165 10.40 -0.68 0.32
N GLU A 166 9.67 -0.07 1.26
CA GLU A 166 8.56 0.85 1.01
C GLU A 166 7.46 0.24 0.10
N SER A 167 7.30 -1.08 0.15
CA SER A 167 6.26 -1.79 -0.56
C SER A 167 5.02 -1.99 0.31
N PRO A 168 3.82 -2.10 -0.30
CA PRO A 168 2.61 -2.47 0.42
C PRO A 168 2.74 -3.89 0.98
N ALA A 169 2.61 -4.03 2.29
CA ALA A 169 2.72 -5.31 2.99
C ALA A 169 1.36 -5.91 3.35
N ARG A 170 0.39 -5.07 3.66
CA ARG A 170 -0.99 -5.44 3.97
C ARG A 170 -1.92 -4.35 3.47
N ALA A 171 -3.06 -4.76 2.95
CA ALA A 171 -4.07 -3.85 2.45
C ALA A 171 -5.47 -4.37 2.77
N ARG A 172 -6.38 -3.44 3.09
CA ARG A 172 -7.81 -3.70 3.25
C ARG A 172 -8.60 -2.56 2.65
N ILE A 173 -9.64 -2.89 1.91
CA ILE A 173 -10.51 -1.91 1.27
C ILE A 173 -11.86 -1.92 1.97
N THR A 174 -12.39 -0.74 2.26
CA THR A 174 -13.70 -0.56 2.91
C THR A 174 -14.41 0.66 2.33
N THR A 175 -15.68 0.84 2.67
CA THR A 175 -16.35 2.13 2.43
C THR A 175 -15.64 3.25 3.21
N GLY A 176 -15.85 4.51 2.86
CA GLY A 176 -15.26 5.65 3.57
C GLY A 176 -15.59 5.69 5.07
N ARG A 177 -16.69 5.04 5.48
CA ARG A 177 -17.11 4.87 6.89
C ARG A 177 -16.25 3.86 7.66
N GLY A 178 -15.49 3.01 6.98
CA GLY A 178 -14.69 1.96 7.60
C GLY A 178 -13.78 2.51 8.71
N CYS A 179 -13.80 1.86 9.87
CA CYS A 179 -13.00 2.27 11.02
C CYS A 179 -11.54 1.86 10.85
N GLU A 180 -10.64 2.83 10.79
CA GLU A 180 -9.19 2.62 10.59
C GLU A 180 -8.57 1.77 11.70
N ARG A 181 -8.96 2.03 12.96
CA ARG A 181 -8.46 1.30 14.12
C ARG A 181 -8.88 -0.16 14.11
N ALA A 182 -10.14 -0.43 13.74
CA ALA A 182 -10.64 -1.80 13.63
C ALA A 182 -9.99 -2.56 12.45
N ALA A 183 -9.75 -1.87 11.34
CA ALA A 183 -9.03 -2.44 10.20
C ALA A 183 -7.59 -2.79 10.60
N TRP A 184 -6.90 -1.88 11.28
CA TRP A 184 -5.54 -2.12 11.76
C TRP A 184 -5.49 -3.30 12.72
N GLU A 185 -6.36 -3.34 13.73
CA GLU A 185 -6.40 -4.42 14.75
C GLU A 185 -6.60 -5.82 14.16
N ARG A 186 -7.29 -5.90 13.01
CA ARG A 186 -7.48 -7.17 12.27
C ARG A 186 -6.24 -7.61 11.50
N GLU A 187 -5.44 -6.65 11.02
CA GLU A 187 -4.29 -6.91 10.15
C GLU A 187 -2.96 -7.07 10.90
N VAL A 188 -2.90 -6.66 12.17
CA VAL A 188 -1.66 -6.76 12.97
C VAL A 188 -1.25 -8.20 13.21
N ARG A 189 0.06 -8.43 13.24
CA ARG A 189 0.65 -9.73 13.56
C ARG A 189 1.62 -9.62 14.72
N ARG A 190 1.60 -10.63 15.57
CA ARG A 190 2.58 -10.76 16.66
C ARG A 190 4.00 -10.71 16.11
N GLY A 191 4.89 -10.02 16.82
CA GLY A 191 6.29 -9.87 16.44
C GLY A 191 6.60 -8.73 15.49
N ASP A 192 5.59 -8.21 14.72
CA ASP A 192 5.78 -7.00 13.94
C ASP A 192 5.75 -5.75 14.81
N GLY A 193 6.36 -4.67 14.31
CA GLY A 193 6.25 -3.32 14.84
C GLY A 193 5.50 -2.40 13.88
N TYR A 194 4.75 -1.44 14.42
CA TYR A 194 3.96 -0.51 13.63
C TYR A 194 4.23 0.93 14.00
N VAL A 195 4.35 1.77 12.99
CA VAL A 195 4.40 3.23 13.14
C VAL A 195 3.09 3.80 12.65
N ALA A 196 2.39 4.58 13.47
CA ALA A 196 1.11 5.15 13.12
C ALA A 196 0.93 6.59 13.64
N ASP A 197 -0.02 7.31 13.06
CA ASP A 197 -0.29 8.69 13.45
C ASP A 197 -1.13 8.80 14.74
N ARG A 198 -1.41 10.05 15.14
CA ARG A 198 -2.15 10.36 16.38
C ARG A 198 -3.59 9.82 16.40
N TYR A 199 -4.22 9.59 15.25
CA TYR A 199 -5.57 9.04 15.21
C TYR A 199 -5.64 7.64 15.83
N TYR A 200 -4.61 6.83 15.61
CA TYR A 200 -4.55 5.46 16.14
C TYR A 200 -4.33 5.41 17.65
N SER A 201 -3.67 6.41 18.22
CA SER A 201 -3.41 6.48 19.68
C SER A 201 -4.59 6.98 20.51
N GLU A 202 -5.66 7.49 19.91
CA GLU A 202 -6.82 8.00 20.65
C GLU A 202 -7.64 6.91 21.38
N ASN A 203 -7.46 5.67 21.01
CA ASN A 203 -8.08 4.53 21.66
C ASN A 203 -7.06 3.76 22.50
N TYR A 204 -6.95 4.12 23.78
CA TYR A 204 -5.99 3.50 24.70
C TYR A 204 -6.24 1.99 24.88
N GLN A 205 -7.48 1.54 24.83
CA GLN A 205 -7.80 0.11 24.91
C GLN A 205 -7.26 -0.66 23.69
N LEU A 206 -7.24 -0.05 22.51
CA LEU A 206 -6.61 -0.63 21.33
C LEU A 206 -5.12 -0.84 21.59
N LEU A 207 -4.40 0.19 22.08
CA LEU A 207 -2.98 0.08 22.38
C LEU A 207 -2.69 -1.03 23.41
N GLN A 208 -3.53 -1.15 24.44
CA GLN A 208 -3.41 -2.23 25.43
C GLN A 208 -3.59 -3.62 24.79
N ARG A 209 -4.58 -3.78 23.87
CA ARG A 209 -4.79 -5.05 23.19
C ARG A 209 -3.63 -5.39 22.24
N LEU A 210 -3.03 -4.39 21.59
CA LEU A 210 -1.86 -4.57 20.73
C LEU A 210 -0.66 -5.04 21.54
N ASP A 211 -0.42 -4.42 22.70
CA ASP A 211 0.64 -4.81 23.63
C ASP A 211 0.45 -6.25 24.12
N GLN A 212 -0.75 -6.59 24.57
CA GLN A 212 -1.10 -7.95 25.00
C GLN A 212 -0.94 -9.01 23.89
N LYS A 213 -1.13 -8.61 22.61
CA LYS A 213 -0.86 -9.47 21.45
C LYS A 213 0.63 -9.59 21.11
N GLY A 214 1.53 -8.90 21.82
CA GLY A 214 2.95 -8.86 21.49
C GLY A 214 3.26 -8.11 20.19
N VAL A 215 2.45 -7.10 19.88
CA VAL A 215 2.63 -6.19 18.75
C VAL A 215 3.35 -4.94 19.25
N ALA A 216 4.50 -4.62 18.67
CA ALA A 216 5.20 -3.39 18.99
C ALA A 216 4.60 -2.20 18.23
N PHE A 217 4.68 -1.02 18.84
CA PHE A 217 4.20 0.19 18.15
C PHE A 217 5.01 1.43 18.53
N VAL A 218 5.06 2.38 17.60
CA VAL A 218 5.44 3.77 17.81
C VAL A 218 4.30 4.64 17.25
N VAL A 219 3.57 5.32 18.13
CA VAL A 219 2.41 6.13 17.75
C VAL A 219 2.55 7.54 18.31
N ARG A 220 2.09 8.53 17.55
CA ARG A 220 2.03 9.91 18.05
C ARG A 220 0.82 10.07 18.98
N LEU A 221 1.02 10.70 20.12
CA LEU A 221 -0.06 11.16 21.00
C LEU A 221 -0.53 12.57 20.63
N ARG A 222 -1.72 12.93 21.07
CA ARG A 222 -2.17 14.32 21.10
C ARG A 222 -1.50 15.06 22.27
N GLU A 223 -1.26 16.35 22.10
CA GLU A 223 -0.72 17.21 23.15
C GLU A 223 -1.62 17.25 24.40
N THR A 224 -2.92 17.08 24.19
CA THR A 224 -3.95 17.05 25.24
C THR A 224 -4.09 15.67 25.93
N ALA A 225 -3.21 14.72 25.64
CA ALA A 225 -3.23 13.41 26.26
C ALA A 225 -2.96 13.50 27.76
N VAL A 226 -3.86 12.97 28.58
CA VAL A 226 -3.68 12.94 30.03
C VAL A 226 -2.77 11.77 30.39
N MET A 227 -1.67 12.08 31.08
CA MET A 227 -0.68 11.09 31.49
C MET A 227 -0.03 11.47 32.82
N ALA A 228 0.51 10.48 33.52
CA ALA A 228 1.37 10.66 34.66
C ALA A 228 2.75 10.09 34.34
N VAL A 229 3.81 10.86 34.54
CA VAL A 229 5.20 10.39 34.45
C VAL A 229 5.47 9.52 35.70
N GLU A 230 5.99 8.33 35.50
CA GLU A 230 6.34 7.39 36.56
C GLU A 230 7.86 7.34 36.81
N GLU A 231 8.64 7.47 35.74
CA GLU A 231 10.09 7.39 35.80
C GLU A 231 10.71 8.10 34.60
N GLU A 232 11.64 9.01 34.82
CA GLU A 232 12.43 9.61 33.76
C GLU A 232 13.58 8.66 33.37
N LEU A 233 13.86 8.57 32.07
CA LEU A 233 14.90 7.71 31.53
C LEU A 233 16.08 8.58 31.05
N PRO A 234 17.32 8.11 31.25
CA PRO A 234 18.48 8.76 30.68
C PRO A 234 18.49 8.61 29.16
N TYR A 235 18.91 9.65 28.45
CA TYR A 235 19.11 9.60 27.01
C TYR A 235 20.50 10.13 26.63
N ALA A 236 21.08 9.50 25.60
CA ALA A 236 22.46 9.70 25.19
C ALA A 236 22.63 10.88 24.22
N GLU A 237 23.88 11.19 23.85
CA GLU A 237 24.20 12.20 22.86
C GLU A 237 23.58 11.90 21.46
N ALA A 238 23.48 10.60 21.09
CA ALA A 238 22.81 10.18 19.86
C ALA A 238 21.32 10.56 19.86
N ASP A 239 20.66 10.47 21.02
CA ASP A 239 19.25 10.82 21.19
C ASP A 239 19.06 12.35 21.00
N ARG A 240 19.99 13.16 21.56
CA ARG A 240 19.99 14.62 21.36
C ARG A 240 20.17 15.00 19.89
N LYS A 241 21.05 14.30 19.14
CA LYS A 241 21.20 14.49 17.69
C LYS A 241 19.94 14.16 16.94
N ALA A 242 19.16 13.17 17.39
CA ALA A 242 17.83 12.86 16.89
C ALA A 242 16.74 13.83 17.40
N ARG A 243 17.12 14.93 18.09
CA ARG A 243 16.22 15.95 18.67
C ARG A 243 15.30 15.43 19.75
N VAL A 244 15.69 14.37 20.44
CA VAL A 244 15.01 13.92 21.66
C VAL A 244 15.26 14.93 22.77
N VAL A 245 14.20 15.37 23.42
CA VAL A 245 14.25 16.35 24.53
C VAL A 245 13.81 15.73 25.86
N ASP A 246 13.15 14.57 25.82
CA ASP A 246 12.72 13.85 27.01
C ASP A 246 12.40 12.39 26.67
N ASP A 247 12.62 11.49 27.65
CA ASP A 247 12.33 10.06 27.57
C ASP A 247 11.87 9.58 28.95
N ALA A 248 10.70 9.00 29.05
CA ALA A 248 10.11 8.62 30.32
C ALA A 248 9.13 7.46 30.21
N TRP A 249 9.02 6.68 31.29
CA TRP A 249 7.89 5.80 31.48
C TRP A 249 6.69 6.58 31.97
N VAL A 250 5.54 6.35 31.32
CA VAL A 250 4.30 7.05 31.63
C VAL A 250 3.13 6.08 31.78
N ARG A 251 2.14 6.51 32.52
CA ARG A 251 0.82 5.87 32.57
C ARG A 251 -0.22 6.78 31.95
N LEU A 252 -0.93 6.28 30.92
CA LEU A 252 -1.96 7.06 30.21
C LEU A 252 -3.32 6.94 30.89
N GLY A 253 -4.09 8.03 30.82
CA GLY A 253 -5.47 8.12 31.28
C GLY A 253 -5.61 8.40 32.78
N CYS A 254 -6.75 8.99 33.14
CA CYS A 254 -7.06 9.38 34.53
C CYS A 254 -8.09 8.46 35.21
N LYS A 255 -8.98 7.81 34.45
CA LYS A 255 -10.05 6.94 34.98
C LYS A 255 -9.60 5.50 34.98
N ALA A 256 -9.95 4.72 36.00
CA ALA A 256 -9.55 3.31 36.15
C ALA A 256 -9.81 2.47 34.89
N ARG A 257 -10.96 2.64 34.23
CA ARG A 257 -11.34 1.94 32.98
C ARG A 257 -10.57 2.39 31.76
N CYS A 258 -9.90 3.55 31.80
CA CYS A 258 -9.14 4.12 30.69
C CYS A 258 -7.64 4.08 30.95
N ARG A 259 -7.19 3.59 32.13
CA ARG A 259 -5.79 3.40 32.41
C ARG A 259 -5.27 2.23 31.61
N ILE A 260 -4.16 2.45 30.93
CA ILE A 260 -3.35 1.38 30.33
C ILE A 260 -2.05 1.27 31.09
N GLY A 261 -1.40 0.12 30.95
CA GLY A 261 -0.14 -0.19 31.63
C GLY A 261 0.97 0.82 31.35
N ARG A 262 2.10 0.56 31.93
CA ARG A 262 3.31 1.36 31.77
C ARG A 262 3.76 1.35 30.30
N LEU A 263 3.82 2.53 29.67
CA LEU A 263 4.31 2.75 28.31
C LEU A 263 5.42 3.79 28.32
N ARG A 264 6.26 3.79 27.31
CA ARG A 264 7.36 4.74 27.18
C ARG A 264 6.97 5.89 26.27
N LEU A 265 7.21 7.12 26.71
CA LEU A 265 7.01 8.37 26.00
C LEU A 265 8.35 8.99 25.65
N VAL A 266 8.61 9.16 24.36
CA VAL A 266 9.75 9.91 23.84
C VAL A 266 9.27 11.25 23.28
N ARG A 267 9.79 12.36 23.81
CA ARG A 267 9.49 13.71 23.29
C ARG A 267 10.56 14.14 22.30
N VAL A 268 10.13 14.53 21.12
CA VAL A 268 11.03 14.89 20.02
C VAL A 268 10.71 16.32 19.55
N GLN A 269 11.71 17.18 19.54
CA GLN A 269 11.56 18.56 19.06
C GLN A 269 11.51 18.61 17.54
N ALA A 270 10.34 18.85 16.95
CA ALA A 270 10.19 19.18 15.55
C ALA A 270 10.30 20.70 15.32
N ALA A 271 10.32 21.14 14.06
CA ALA A 271 10.53 22.57 13.73
C ALA A 271 9.48 23.51 14.32
N LYS A 272 8.23 23.04 14.49
CA LYS A 272 7.10 23.88 14.93
C LYS A 272 6.41 23.39 16.20
N GLU A 273 6.67 22.18 16.64
CA GLU A 273 5.98 21.52 17.76
C GLU A 273 6.85 20.47 18.41
N THR A 274 6.53 20.06 19.62
CA THR A 274 7.11 18.87 20.25
C THR A 274 6.22 17.68 19.99
N LEU A 275 6.77 16.65 19.35
CA LEU A 275 6.07 15.39 19.10
C LEU A 275 6.10 14.51 20.33
N LEU A 276 4.96 14.00 20.74
CA LEU A 276 4.80 13.03 21.81
C LEU A 276 4.70 11.64 21.18
N LEU A 277 5.78 10.85 21.23
CA LEU A 277 5.86 9.52 20.62
C LEU A 277 5.75 8.46 21.71
N LEU A 278 4.75 7.60 21.61
CA LEU A 278 4.45 6.54 22.56
C LEU A 278 4.85 5.18 22.00
N THR A 279 5.50 4.36 22.81
CA THR A 279 5.86 2.99 22.46
C THR A 279 5.68 2.05 23.65
N ASN A 280 5.50 0.76 23.39
CA ASN A 280 5.53 -0.31 24.41
C ASN A 280 6.89 -0.99 24.53
N LEU A 281 7.92 -0.49 23.84
CA LEU A 281 9.27 -1.04 23.88
C LEU A 281 10.17 -0.28 24.84
N GLY A 282 11.00 -1.03 25.58
CA GLY A 282 12.03 -0.47 26.45
C GLY A 282 13.22 0.15 25.70
N PRO A 283 14.06 0.94 26.39
CA PRO A 283 15.22 1.58 25.78
C PRO A 283 16.27 0.58 25.26
N GLU A 284 16.33 -0.61 25.81
CA GLU A 284 17.20 -1.72 25.40
C GLU A 284 16.73 -2.38 24.08
N GLU A 285 15.43 -2.34 23.78
CA GLU A 285 14.87 -2.86 22.52
C GLU A 285 14.87 -1.80 21.40
N LEU A 286 14.66 -0.53 21.79
CA LEU A 286 14.53 0.59 20.85
C LEU A 286 14.97 1.89 21.52
N SER A 287 16.15 2.44 21.16
CA SER A 287 16.63 3.71 21.73
C SER A 287 15.69 4.88 21.41
N ALA A 288 15.76 5.97 22.16
CA ALA A 288 14.93 7.14 21.92
C ALA A 288 15.19 7.75 20.54
N ALA A 289 16.46 7.76 20.07
CA ALA A 289 16.81 8.14 18.71
C ALA A 289 16.12 7.26 17.65
N GLN A 290 16.11 5.95 17.88
CA GLN A 290 15.43 5.02 16.96
C GLN A 290 13.92 5.24 16.92
N VAL A 291 13.26 5.56 18.05
CA VAL A 291 11.85 5.95 18.10
C VAL A 291 11.60 7.19 17.23
N ALA A 292 12.44 8.22 17.38
CA ALA A 292 12.33 9.45 16.59
C ALA A 292 12.50 9.19 15.08
N LEU A 293 13.55 8.46 14.70
CA LEU A 293 13.83 8.11 13.30
C LEU A 293 12.73 7.24 12.69
N LEU A 294 12.22 6.25 13.45
CA LEU A 294 11.10 5.43 12.97
C LEU A 294 9.86 6.28 12.69
N TYR A 295 9.56 7.24 13.54
CA TYR A 295 8.39 8.08 13.33
C TYR A 295 8.54 9.02 12.12
N GLN A 296 9.75 9.49 11.82
CA GLN A 296 10.02 10.28 10.61
C GLN A 296 9.68 9.50 9.33
N GLU A 297 9.91 8.17 9.32
CA GLU A 297 9.59 7.30 8.20
C GLU A 297 8.09 7.23 7.88
N ARG A 298 7.21 7.63 8.84
CA ARG A 298 5.76 7.63 8.64
C ARG A 298 5.31 8.37 7.37
N TRP A 299 6.03 9.42 7.00
CA TRP A 299 5.70 10.18 5.79
C TRP A 299 5.74 9.36 4.49
N LYS A 300 6.46 8.26 4.47
CA LYS A 300 6.59 7.40 3.29
C LYS A 300 5.23 6.83 2.82
N VAL A 301 4.32 6.53 3.73
CA VAL A 301 2.99 6.02 3.34
C VAL A 301 2.15 7.09 2.64
N GLU A 302 2.29 8.35 2.99
CA GLU A 302 1.61 9.46 2.30
C GLU A 302 2.11 9.63 0.87
N LEU A 303 3.42 9.46 0.64
CA LEU A 303 4.02 9.46 -0.69
C LEU A 303 3.52 8.27 -1.52
N PHE A 304 3.37 7.09 -0.90
CA PHE A 304 2.81 5.91 -1.56
C PHE A 304 1.34 6.14 -1.96
N PHE A 305 0.50 6.69 -1.08
CA PHE A 305 -0.88 7.04 -1.44
C PHE A 305 -0.95 8.07 -2.57
N ARG A 306 -0.03 9.03 -2.59
CA ARG A 306 0.08 10.01 -3.69
C ARG A 306 0.40 9.30 -5.01
N TRP A 307 1.33 8.32 -4.98
CA TRP A 307 1.66 7.53 -6.15
C TRP A 307 0.45 6.74 -6.69
N ILE A 308 -0.27 6.01 -5.84
CA ILE A 308 -1.48 5.28 -6.23
C ILE A 308 -2.55 6.21 -6.82
N LYS A 309 -2.79 7.36 -6.19
CA LYS A 309 -3.84 8.29 -6.61
C LYS A 309 -3.54 9.00 -7.92
N TYR A 310 -2.31 9.43 -8.12
CA TYR A 310 -1.98 10.38 -9.20
C TYR A 310 -1.14 9.76 -10.31
N ILE A 311 -0.41 8.70 -10.06
CA ILE A 311 0.41 8.05 -11.08
C ILE A 311 -0.32 6.86 -11.67
N LEU A 312 -0.92 6.00 -10.85
CA LEU A 312 -1.80 4.92 -11.31
C LEU A 312 -3.25 5.38 -11.54
N ASP A 313 -3.53 6.66 -11.34
CA ASP A 313 -4.81 7.32 -11.59
C ASP A 313 -6.04 6.65 -10.95
N CYS A 314 -5.85 6.04 -9.78
CA CYS A 314 -6.94 5.40 -9.05
C CYS A 314 -8.01 6.37 -8.49
N ARG A 315 -8.00 7.61 -8.95
CA ARG A 315 -9.08 8.58 -8.73
C ARG A 315 -10.23 8.44 -9.73
N HIS A 316 -9.97 7.82 -10.88
CA HIS A 316 -10.95 7.50 -11.89
C HIS A 316 -11.40 6.05 -11.78
N TRP A 317 -12.67 5.86 -11.46
CA TRP A 317 -13.24 4.53 -11.31
C TRP A 317 -13.65 3.99 -12.69
N LEU A 318 -13.07 2.84 -13.06
CA LEU A 318 -13.47 2.08 -14.24
C LEU A 318 -14.76 1.28 -13.97
N ALA A 319 -15.04 0.97 -12.73
CA ALA A 319 -16.21 0.22 -12.29
C ALA A 319 -16.88 0.90 -11.09
N GLU A 320 -18.20 0.77 -10.96
CA GLU A 320 -18.99 1.47 -9.95
C GLU A 320 -19.50 0.58 -8.82
N SER A 321 -19.36 -0.73 -8.95
CA SER A 321 -19.71 -1.68 -7.90
C SER A 321 -18.65 -1.75 -6.79
N ALA A 322 -19.02 -2.24 -5.62
CA ALA A 322 -18.07 -2.45 -4.53
C ALA A 322 -16.97 -3.45 -4.93
N PRO A 323 -17.26 -4.64 -5.50
CA PRO A 323 -16.23 -5.53 -6.01
C PRO A 323 -15.33 -4.87 -7.07
N GLY A 324 -15.90 -4.09 -7.99
CA GLY A 324 -15.15 -3.38 -9.03
C GLY A 324 -14.14 -2.36 -8.46
N ALA A 325 -14.52 -1.64 -7.41
CA ALA A 325 -13.61 -0.72 -6.72
C ALA A 325 -12.48 -1.47 -5.98
N GLU A 326 -12.79 -2.60 -5.35
CA GLU A 326 -11.79 -3.47 -4.71
C GLU A 326 -10.82 -4.06 -5.74
N ILE A 327 -11.33 -4.56 -6.86
CA ILE A 327 -10.54 -5.06 -7.99
C ILE A 327 -9.56 -3.98 -8.45
N GLN A 328 -10.02 -2.75 -8.68
CA GLN A 328 -9.17 -1.67 -9.16
C GLN A 328 -8.03 -1.35 -8.19
N LEU A 329 -8.31 -1.23 -6.90
CA LEU A 329 -7.29 -0.91 -5.91
C LEU A 329 -6.30 -2.07 -5.71
N TYR A 330 -6.76 -3.32 -5.68
CA TYR A 330 -5.85 -4.46 -5.61
C TYR A 330 -4.97 -4.57 -6.87
N LEU A 331 -5.52 -4.38 -8.07
CA LEU A 331 -4.74 -4.38 -9.30
C LEU A 331 -3.68 -3.27 -9.31
N ALA A 332 -3.99 -2.09 -8.76
CA ALA A 332 -3.02 -1.01 -8.62
C ALA A 332 -1.89 -1.38 -7.65
N LEU A 333 -2.20 -1.99 -6.51
CA LEU A 333 -1.20 -2.49 -5.56
C LEU A 333 -0.33 -3.59 -6.19
N ILE A 334 -0.95 -4.54 -6.89
CA ILE A 334 -0.29 -5.64 -7.59
C ILE A 334 0.65 -5.10 -8.68
N ALA A 335 0.18 -4.14 -9.49
CA ALA A 335 1.02 -3.48 -10.50
C ALA A 335 2.26 -2.84 -9.88
N GLY A 336 2.10 -2.14 -8.76
CA GLY A 336 3.21 -1.56 -8.02
C GLY A 336 4.22 -2.60 -7.52
N LEU A 337 3.75 -3.70 -6.95
CA LEU A 337 4.61 -4.79 -6.47
C LEU A 337 5.36 -5.47 -7.63
N ILE A 338 4.68 -5.76 -8.74
CA ILE A 338 5.31 -6.37 -9.91
C ILE A 338 6.38 -5.42 -10.47
N LEU A 339 6.09 -4.12 -10.60
CA LEU A 339 7.08 -3.12 -11.05
C LEU A 339 8.29 -3.05 -10.13
N HIS A 340 8.07 -3.11 -8.81
CA HIS A 340 9.15 -3.13 -7.82
C HIS A 340 10.04 -4.38 -7.99
N LEU A 341 9.43 -5.55 -8.09
CA LEU A 341 10.17 -6.82 -8.29
C LEU A 341 10.99 -6.82 -9.58
N TYR A 342 10.45 -6.27 -10.68
CA TYR A 342 11.15 -6.22 -11.97
C TYR A 342 12.27 -5.20 -12.01
N SER A 343 12.04 -4.00 -11.49
CA SER A 343 13.03 -2.93 -11.53
C SER A 343 14.08 -3.02 -10.43
N GLY A 344 13.83 -3.84 -9.39
CA GLY A 344 14.65 -3.90 -8.18
C GLY A 344 14.68 -2.59 -7.40
N GLN A 345 13.70 -1.71 -7.62
CA GLN A 345 13.63 -0.41 -6.98
C GLN A 345 12.18 0.04 -6.79
N LYS A 346 11.95 0.95 -5.83
CA LYS A 346 10.63 1.50 -5.54
C LYS A 346 10.03 2.19 -6.76
N PRO A 347 8.82 1.81 -7.19
CA PRO A 347 8.12 2.49 -8.27
C PRO A 347 7.90 3.97 -7.98
N ASN A 348 8.17 4.80 -8.97
CA ASN A 348 7.93 6.23 -8.88
C ASN A 348 7.38 6.79 -10.21
N ARG A 349 7.07 8.09 -10.22
CA ARG A 349 6.50 8.76 -11.39
C ARG A 349 7.42 8.65 -12.61
N ARG A 350 8.73 8.85 -12.44
CA ARG A 350 9.68 8.83 -13.54
C ARG A 350 9.79 7.46 -14.21
N MET A 351 9.77 6.42 -13.40
CA MET A 351 9.72 5.04 -13.91
C MET A 351 8.47 4.79 -14.75
N MET A 352 7.30 5.21 -14.25
CA MET A 352 6.05 5.07 -15.00
C MET A 352 6.06 5.88 -16.31
N GLU A 353 6.56 7.09 -16.29
CA GLU A 353 6.71 7.93 -17.50
C GLU A 353 7.60 7.24 -18.55
N LEU A 354 8.74 6.69 -18.15
CA LEU A 354 9.64 5.96 -19.06
C LEU A 354 8.94 4.75 -19.69
N LEU A 355 8.24 3.94 -18.89
CA LEU A 355 7.50 2.78 -19.40
C LEU A 355 6.35 3.20 -20.34
N GLN A 356 5.66 4.29 -20.02
CA GLN A 356 4.61 4.83 -20.88
C GLN A 356 5.16 5.37 -22.20
N TRP A 357 6.27 6.09 -22.18
CA TRP A 357 6.92 6.59 -23.42
C TRP A 357 7.41 5.45 -24.29
N TYR A 358 7.96 4.39 -23.70
CA TYR A 358 8.29 3.19 -24.45
C TYR A 358 7.07 2.54 -25.09
N GLY A 359 5.99 2.38 -24.32
CA GLY A 359 4.70 1.84 -24.82
C GLY A 359 4.07 2.67 -25.95
N LEU A 360 4.35 3.99 -26.00
CA LEU A 360 3.95 4.91 -27.05
C LEU A 360 4.95 4.97 -28.23
N GLY A 361 6.05 4.25 -28.17
CA GLY A 361 7.11 4.30 -29.17
C GLY A 361 7.96 5.58 -29.17
N MET A 362 7.88 6.38 -28.08
CA MET A 362 8.63 7.63 -27.92
C MET A 362 10.01 7.42 -27.31
N ALA A 363 10.25 6.29 -26.66
CA ALA A 363 11.52 5.92 -26.06
C ALA A 363 11.95 4.53 -26.55
N THR A 364 13.26 4.35 -26.72
CA THR A 364 13.87 3.04 -26.98
C THR A 364 14.07 2.26 -25.69
N LEU A 365 14.34 0.96 -25.78
CA LEU A 365 14.69 0.14 -24.61
C LEU A 365 15.91 0.69 -23.88
N GLU A 366 16.96 1.03 -24.62
CA GLU A 366 18.22 1.57 -24.07
C GLU A 366 17.97 2.87 -23.28
N GLU A 367 17.11 3.74 -23.79
CA GLU A 367 16.73 4.97 -23.08
C GLU A 367 15.96 4.67 -21.78
N VAL A 368 15.10 3.65 -21.78
CA VAL A 368 14.38 3.20 -20.57
C VAL A 368 15.37 2.63 -19.55
N GLU A 369 16.27 1.73 -19.97
CA GLU A 369 17.29 1.13 -19.09
C GLU A 369 18.21 2.20 -18.49
N ALA A 370 18.73 3.10 -19.31
CA ALA A 370 19.55 4.21 -18.86
C ALA A 370 18.77 5.16 -17.91
N GLY A 371 17.50 5.35 -18.17
CA GLY A 371 16.60 6.13 -17.33
C GLY A 371 16.36 5.48 -15.96
N LEU A 372 16.10 4.18 -15.93
CA LEU A 372 15.91 3.41 -14.70
C LEU A 372 17.18 3.34 -13.86
N ALA A 373 18.36 3.14 -14.51
CA ALA A 373 19.64 3.15 -13.83
C ALA A 373 19.93 4.51 -13.16
N ARG A 374 19.69 5.62 -13.88
CA ARG A 374 19.81 6.98 -13.30
C ARG A 374 18.87 7.21 -12.13
N GLU A 375 17.66 6.70 -12.20
CA GLU A 375 16.69 6.86 -11.11
C GLU A 375 17.07 6.04 -9.88
N LYS A 376 17.65 4.86 -10.07
CA LYS A 376 18.20 4.05 -8.98
C LYS A 376 19.32 4.80 -8.24
N LEU A 377 20.26 5.36 -8.96
CA LEU A 377 21.35 6.16 -8.37
C LEU A 377 20.81 7.37 -7.59
N ARG A 378 19.75 8.02 -8.09
CA ARG A 378 19.08 9.13 -7.38
C ARG A 378 18.40 8.67 -6.09
N GLN A 379 17.75 7.51 -6.10
CA GLN A 379 17.11 6.94 -4.89
C GLN A 379 18.17 6.59 -3.84
N GLU A 380 19.25 5.94 -4.23
CA GLU A 380 20.39 5.61 -3.35
C GLU A 380 21.05 6.86 -2.76
N ALA A 381 21.27 7.90 -3.57
CA ALA A 381 21.83 9.16 -3.11
C ALA A 381 20.92 9.89 -2.11
N ARG A 382 19.60 9.79 -2.27
CA ARG A 382 18.64 10.35 -1.30
C ARG A 382 18.62 9.57 0.00
N ALA A 383 18.66 8.22 -0.07
CA ALA A 383 18.71 7.36 1.11
C ALA A 383 19.96 7.58 1.97
N LYS A 384 21.11 7.95 1.37
CA LYS A 384 22.34 8.29 2.10
C LYS A 384 22.31 9.66 2.79
N LYS A 385 21.36 10.54 2.42
CA LYS A 385 21.24 11.89 2.97
C LYS A 385 20.15 12.01 4.05
N SER A 386 19.28 11.02 4.17
CA SER A 386 18.25 10.91 5.19
C SER A 386 18.72 10.09 6.39
#